data_d0e66471ca80a6eb5d792ac3f694ad98
#
_entry.id   d0e66471ca80a6eb5d792ac3f694ad98
#
_cell.length_a   1.000
_cell.length_b   1.000
_cell.length_c   1.000
_cell.angle_alpha   90.00
_cell.angle_beta   90.00
_cell.angle_gamma   90.00
#
_symmetry.space_group_name_H-M   'P 1'
#
loop_
_entity.id
_entity.type
_entity.pdbx_description
1 polymer ?
#
loop_
_entity_poly.entity_id
_entity_poly.type
_entity_poly.pdbx_seq_one_letter_code
_entity_poly.pdbx_strand_id
1 'polypeptide(L)'
;MADFDKTRLNGDLDRDLNGGLDRTQHPGSAASGVTGDDPDRTRLPSVDPNRTQMADPNRTQMADPDRTRLGGDPGGGPRALTLGVVPGNTYGLAGDLAREHVLFDLRADGGRAGARLPLNISLVLDRSGSMEGEPLEYAKRACAYVVDLLEPDDILSVITFEEGADVIMPARRVANKALVKDYINRIYTGNTTNLYEGLMTACQQVASVKTANTLNRVLLLTDGEPTAGTRDFASIVGQAAEQKSRGITVTALGFGPDYNEELMAGIARRSGGNYYYIARPELIPEVFRRELDTLMRITARNLRLRLALTRGVSVRQVYGQQPTFGLRTAEVTLIDVEQATGLSSLWEMEMTPRPPGTYRLAVAELLYDDALTGRQEKIGADVVMEFTTDRLRIGAGANPRVASEIAVAQAARSLDRTVMGMRTQQMDRTQAMQELNRTKTMMLDQGKLAQAQQITQAMSDIQGGGSVEKTLMGTIYTLDQGKTK
;
A
#
# COMPACT_ATOMS: atom_id res chain seq x y z
N MET A 1 36.41 -45.84 -3.50
CA MET A 1 36.21 -46.64 -4.69
C MET A 1 35.00 -45.99 -5.40
N ALA A 2 35.10 -45.37 -6.43
CA ALA A 2 35.89 -44.90 -7.54
C ALA A 2 35.09 -43.70 -8.12
N ASP A 3 35.55 -42.53 -8.20
CA ASP A 3 36.44 -41.88 -9.19
C ASP A 3 36.09 -42.15 -10.67
N PHE A 4 35.89 -41.09 -11.38
CA PHE A 4 36.13 -40.84 -12.81
C PHE A 4 35.15 -39.78 -13.33
N ASP A 5 35.51 -38.83 -14.05
CA ASP A 5 36.65 -38.03 -14.48
C ASP A 5 36.12 -37.03 -15.54
N LYS A 6 36.84 -35.94 -15.67
CA LYS A 6 36.62 -34.85 -16.60
C LYS A 6 36.82 -35.26 -18.04
N THR A 7 36.15 -34.62 -18.99
CA THR A 7 36.76 -34.30 -20.29
C THR A 7 36.25 -33.00 -20.90
N ARG A 8 37.18 -32.10 -21.15
CA ARG A 8 37.13 -30.94 -22.03
C ARG A 8 37.07 -31.39 -23.48
N LEU A 9 36.52 -30.55 -24.34
CA LEU A 9 37.10 -30.29 -25.66
C LEU A 9 36.69 -28.90 -26.19
N ASN A 10 37.74 -28.14 -26.53
CA ASN A 10 37.79 -26.91 -27.31
C ASN A 10 37.54 -27.21 -28.80
N GLY A 11 37.15 -26.18 -29.55
CA GLY A 11 37.23 -26.18 -31.02
C GLY A 11 36.92 -24.82 -31.61
N ASP A 12 37.98 -24.00 -31.76
CA ASP A 12 38.05 -22.81 -32.62
C ASP A 12 37.77 -23.18 -34.09
N LEU A 13 37.25 -22.22 -34.84
CA LEU A 13 37.67 -21.96 -36.22
C LEU A 13 37.18 -20.57 -36.71
N ASP A 14 38.19 -19.74 -36.96
CA ASP A 14 38.21 -18.53 -37.78
C ASP A 14 37.78 -18.75 -39.23
N ARG A 15 37.31 -17.67 -39.89
CA ARG A 15 37.77 -17.12 -41.21
C ARG A 15 36.85 -16.01 -41.69
N ASP A 16 37.34 -14.79 -41.65
CA ASP A 16 37.76 -13.88 -42.75
C ASP A 16 36.94 -13.85 -44.04
N LEU A 17 36.62 -12.63 -44.47
CA LEU A 17 36.93 -11.95 -45.74
C LEU A 17 36.07 -10.65 -45.87
N ASN A 18 36.59 -9.51 -45.71
CA ASN A 18 37.26 -8.54 -46.60
C ASN A 18 36.43 -7.99 -47.79
N GLY A 19 36.42 -6.65 -47.93
CA GLY A 19 36.19 -5.87 -49.15
C GLY A 19 35.14 -4.76 -48.91
N GLY A 20 35.38 -3.49 -49.03
CA GLY A 20 36.41 -2.64 -49.56
C GLY A 20 35.75 -1.31 -49.95
N LEU A 21 36.35 -0.20 -49.47
CA LEU A 21 36.49 1.10 -50.11
C LEU A 21 35.33 1.74 -50.94
N ASP A 22 34.83 2.91 -50.58
CA ASP A 22 35.25 4.09 -51.35
C ASP A 22 35.00 5.41 -50.60
N ARG A 23 35.92 6.36 -50.85
CA ARG A 23 35.99 7.75 -50.40
C ARG A 23 35.19 8.65 -51.33
N THR A 24 34.58 9.72 -50.81
CA THR A 24 34.76 11.07 -51.37
C THR A 24 34.23 12.17 -50.45
N GLN A 25 35.14 13.02 -50.00
CA GLN A 25 35.21 14.49 -50.03
C GLN A 25 34.16 15.36 -49.26
N HIS A 26 34.67 16.06 -48.26
CA HIS A 26 34.19 17.37 -47.80
C HIS A 26 34.36 18.47 -48.84
N PRO A 27 33.60 19.61 -48.78
CA PRO A 27 33.98 20.68 -47.83
C PRO A 27 32.86 21.61 -47.34
N GLY A 28 33.15 22.38 -46.27
CA GLY A 28 32.68 23.77 -46.14
C GLY A 28 31.86 24.13 -44.93
N SER A 29 32.54 24.63 -43.96
CA SER A 29 32.16 25.59 -42.86
C SER A 29 30.81 26.29 -42.95
N ALA A 30 30.07 26.27 -41.84
CA ALA A 30 29.43 27.47 -41.24
C ALA A 30 29.04 27.18 -39.76
N ALA A 31 29.63 27.93 -38.86
CA ALA A 31 29.25 27.97 -37.46
C ALA A 31 27.87 28.61 -37.32
N SER A 32 26.92 27.88 -36.74
CA SER A 32 25.74 28.50 -36.15
C SER A 32 25.52 27.87 -34.79
N GLY A 33 25.58 28.68 -33.74
CA GLY A 33 25.39 28.28 -32.35
C GLY A 33 23.98 27.72 -32.17
N VAL A 34 23.94 26.46 -31.82
CA VAL A 34 22.72 25.81 -31.31
C VAL A 34 22.70 26.06 -29.82
N THR A 35 21.90 27.05 -29.39
CA THR A 35 21.42 27.10 -28.02
C THR A 35 20.51 25.89 -27.82
N GLY A 36 21.00 24.90 -27.10
CA GLY A 36 20.22 23.72 -26.77
C GLY A 36 19.04 24.11 -25.88
N ASP A 37 17.85 24.05 -26.44
CA ASP A 37 16.62 24.07 -25.64
C ASP A 37 16.58 22.80 -24.83
N ASP A 38 16.61 22.93 -23.49
CA ASP A 38 16.39 21.86 -22.55
C ASP A 38 14.89 21.48 -22.62
N PRO A 39 14.50 20.27 -23.09
CA PRO A 39 13.09 19.90 -23.27
C PRO A 39 12.31 19.81 -21.96
N ASP A 40 12.98 19.87 -20.82
CA ASP A 40 12.36 19.82 -19.48
C ASP A 40 11.96 21.21 -18.93
N ARG A 41 12.23 22.29 -19.66
CA ARG A 41 11.91 23.65 -19.22
C ARG A 41 10.51 24.05 -19.71
N THR A 42 9.50 23.95 -18.83
CA THR A 42 8.16 24.47 -19.13
C THR A 42 8.14 25.97 -18.87
N ARG A 43 8.14 26.78 -19.91
CA ARG A 43 7.85 28.21 -19.79
C ARG A 43 6.34 28.37 -19.54
N LEU A 44 5.98 28.84 -18.36
CA LEU A 44 4.67 29.40 -18.10
C LEU A 44 4.59 30.76 -18.82
N PRO A 45 3.45 31.14 -19.41
CA PRO A 45 3.29 32.41 -20.09
C PRO A 45 3.55 33.56 -19.11
N SER A 46 4.42 34.49 -19.50
CA SER A 46 4.70 35.72 -18.75
C SER A 46 3.44 36.56 -18.66
N VAL A 47 3.01 36.86 -17.45
CA VAL A 47 1.91 37.82 -17.20
C VAL A 47 2.44 39.20 -17.52
N ASP A 48 1.80 39.87 -18.47
CA ASP A 48 2.06 41.26 -18.84
C ASP A 48 1.72 42.17 -17.64
N PRO A 49 2.67 42.92 -17.06
CA PRO A 49 2.45 43.74 -15.86
C PRO A 49 1.56 44.99 -16.10
N ASN A 50 1.09 45.25 -17.34
CA ASN A 50 0.35 46.47 -17.67
C ASN A 50 -1.16 46.25 -17.97
N ARG A 51 -1.76 45.13 -17.64
CA ARG A 51 -3.21 44.93 -17.78
C ARG A 51 -3.93 45.09 -16.45
N THR A 52 -4.18 46.32 -16.09
CA THR A 52 -5.07 46.69 -14.97
C THR A 52 -6.53 46.39 -15.35
N GLN A 53 -7.08 45.27 -14.91
CA GLN A 53 -8.52 45.06 -14.81
C GLN A 53 -8.90 45.22 -13.36
N MET A 54 -9.81 46.16 -13.10
CA MET A 54 -10.38 46.45 -11.78
C MET A 54 -11.08 45.19 -11.26
N ALA A 55 -10.63 44.69 -10.13
CA ALA A 55 -11.25 43.59 -9.40
C ALA A 55 -12.42 44.10 -8.55
N ASP A 56 -13.55 43.38 -8.63
CA ASP A 56 -14.73 43.57 -7.79
C ASP A 56 -14.37 43.33 -6.30
N PRO A 57 -14.59 44.34 -5.41
CA PRO A 57 -14.15 44.25 -4.01
C PRO A 57 -14.97 43.29 -3.12
N ASN A 58 -15.99 42.57 -3.66
CA ASN A 58 -16.87 41.72 -2.87
C ASN A 58 -16.74 40.21 -3.10
N ARG A 59 -15.63 39.74 -3.66
CA ARG A 59 -15.40 38.29 -3.86
C ARG A 59 -14.13 37.81 -3.17
N THR A 60 -14.14 37.80 -1.85
CA THR A 60 -13.11 37.12 -1.06
C THR A 60 -13.52 35.65 -0.85
N GLN A 61 -13.27 34.80 -1.83
CA GLN A 61 -13.12 33.37 -1.54
C GLN A 61 -11.64 33.14 -1.34
N MET A 62 -11.23 32.88 -0.10
CA MET A 62 -9.89 32.41 0.22
C MET A 62 -9.65 31.11 -0.56
N ALA A 63 -8.79 31.18 -1.56
CA ALA A 63 -8.26 30.00 -2.21
C ALA A 63 -7.34 29.29 -1.21
N ASP A 64 -7.64 28.01 -0.95
CA ASP A 64 -6.82 27.11 -0.15
C ASP A 64 -5.41 27.05 -0.78
N PRO A 65 -4.34 27.52 -0.11
CA PRO A 65 -2.99 27.58 -0.68
C PRO A 65 -2.39 26.19 -0.98
N ASP A 66 -3.02 25.10 -0.50
CA ASP A 66 -2.53 23.72 -0.66
C ASP A 66 -3.04 23.01 -1.95
N ARG A 67 -3.78 23.68 -2.83
CA ARG A 67 -4.36 23.04 -4.03
C ARG A 67 -3.83 23.64 -5.32
N THR A 68 -2.72 23.09 -5.80
CA THR A 68 -2.35 23.25 -7.22
C THR A 68 -3.22 22.30 -8.06
N ARG A 69 -4.41 22.77 -8.48
CA ARG A 69 -5.22 22.08 -9.50
C ARG A 69 -4.62 22.36 -10.87
N LEU A 70 -3.90 21.42 -11.44
CA LEU A 70 -3.51 21.43 -12.84
C LEU A 70 -4.11 20.21 -13.55
N GLY A 71 -4.89 20.49 -14.59
CA GLY A 71 -5.30 19.48 -15.57
C GLY A 71 -6.63 18.79 -15.31
N GLY A 72 -7.75 19.52 -15.40
CA GLY A 72 -9.07 18.91 -15.61
C GLY A 72 -9.23 18.49 -17.06
N ASP A 73 -9.39 17.20 -17.32
CA ASP A 73 -9.87 16.68 -18.59
C ASP A 73 -11.35 17.12 -18.78
N PRO A 74 -11.73 17.82 -19.85
CA PRO A 74 -13.07 18.44 -19.98
C PRO A 74 -14.23 17.47 -20.26
N GLY A 75 -14.05 16.15 -20.09
CA GLY A 75 -15.04 15.14 -20.46
C GLY A 75 -15.50 14.17 -19.39
N GLY A 76 -15.08 14.30 -18.12
CA GLY A 76 -15.32 13.28 -17.10
C GLY A 76 -16.48 13.62 -16.14
N GLY A 77 -17.44 12.70 -15.98
CA GLY A 77 -18.40 12.69 -14.86
C GLY A 77 -17.69 12.65 -13.50
N PRO A 78 -18.42 12.66 -12.37
CA PRO A 78 -17.82 12.70 -11.03
C PRO A 78 -16.93 11.47 -10.82
N ARG A 79 -15.62 11.71 -10.68
CA ARG A 79 -14.61 10.66 -10.45
C ARG A 79 -14.69 10.16 -9.01
N ALA A 80 -14.37 8.87 -8.79
CA ALA A 80 -14.35 8.28 -7.45
C ALA A 80 -13.25 8.87 -6.56
N LEU A 81 -12.12 9.23 -7.15
CA LEU A 81 -10.95 9.76 -6.46
C LEU A 81 -10.48 11.10 -7.02
N THR A 82 -9.80 11.85 -6.18
CA THR A 82 -8.96 13.00 -6.56
C THR A 82 -7.51 12.69 -6.19
N LEU A 83 -6.54 13.24 -6.95
CA LEU A 83 -5.12 13.14 -6.68
C LEU A 83 -4.57 14.53 -6.45
N GLY A 84 -4.08 14.80 -5.23
CA GLY A 84 -3.32 15.98 -4.87
C GLY A 84 -1.82 15.69 -4.83
N VAL A 85 -1.01 16.65 -5.26
CA VAL A 85 0.45 16.60 -5.16
C VAL A 85 0.89 17.76 -4.26
N VAL A 86 1.52 17.43 -3.15
CA VAL A 86 1.92 18.38 -2.12
C VAL A 86 3.43 18.25 -1.88
N PRO A 87 4.27 19.16 -2.38
CA PRO A 87 5.70 19.15 -2.09
C PRO A 87 5.96 19.53 -0.62
N GLY A 88 7.00 18.95 -0.02
CA GLY A 88 7.44 19.31 1.33
C GLY A 88 8.04 20.70 1.39
N ASN A 89 8.63 21.14 0.27
CA ASN A 89 9.00 22.51 0.04
C ASN A 89 8.69 22.90 -1.41
N THR A 90 8.14 24.09 -1.58
CA THR A 90 7.85 24.64 -2.91
C THR A 90 9.14 25.03 -3.65
N TYR A 91 10.22 25.30 -2.91
CA TYR A 91 11.49 25.82 -3.42
C TYR A 91 12.64 24.86 -3.14
N GLY A 92 13.47 24.58 -4.17
CA GLY A 92 14.74 23.89 -4.08
C GLY A 92 15.93 24.85 -4.22
N LEU A 93 17.09 24.50 -3.66
CA LEU A 93 18.32 25.28 -3.84
C LEU A 93 18.86 25.05 -5.25
N ALA A 94 19.02 26.13 -5.99
CA ALA A 94 19.60 26.09 -7.33
C ALA A 94 21.12 25.83 -7.27
N GLY A 95 21.63 25.06 -8.24
CA GLY A 95 23.04 24.73 -8.37
C GLY A 95 23.56 23.64 -7.42
N ASP A 96 22.73 23.08 -6.56
CA ASP A 96 23.10 22.03 -5.61
C ASP A 96 22.23 20.79 -5.76
N LEU A 97 22.68 19.66 -5.19
CA LEU A 97 21.89 18.45 -5.08
C LEU A 97 20.71 18.71 -4.13
N ALA A 98 19.49 18.59 -4.64
CA ALA A 98 18.31 18.81 -3.82
C ALA A 98 17.65 17.46 -3.45
N ARG A 99 17.15 17.37 -2.21
CA ARG A 99 16.32 16.27 -1.73
C ARG A 99 15.01 16.84 -1.22
N GLU A 100 13.92 16.27 -1.65
CA GLU A 100 12.62 16.77 -1.26
C GLU A 100 11.61 15.63 -1.08
N HIS A 101 10.67 15.84 -0.16
CA HIS A 101 9.56 14.96 0.05
C HIS A 101 8.34 15.46 -0.74
N VAL A 102 7.65 14.51 -1.36
CA VAL A 102 6.40 14.80 -2.07
C VAL A 102 5.33 13.88 -1.50
N LEU A 103 4.24 14.48 -1.04
CA LEU A 103 3.07 13.78 -0.55
C LEU A 103 2.04 13.70 -1.66
N PHE A 104 1.63 12.49 -2.01
CA PHE A 104 0.48 12.24 -2.87
C PHE A 104 -0.73 12.00 -2.00
N ASP A 105 -1.73 12.88 -2.12
CA ASP A 105 -2.96 12.87 -1.33
C ASP A 105 -4.12 12.41 -2.21
N LEU A 106 -4.62 11.21 -1.94
CA LEU A 106 -5.76 10.62 -2.64
C LEU A 106 -6.99 10.80 -1.74
N ARG A 107 -8.08 11.33 -2.28
CA ARG A 107 -9.33 11.48 -1.54
C ARG A 107 -10.49 10.89 -2.30
N ALA A 108 -11.30 10.11 -1.60
CA ALA A 108 -12.55 9.61 -2.12
C ALA A 108 -13.66 10.65 -1.93
N ASP A 109 -14.50 10.81 -2.97
CA ASP A 109 -15.69 11.63 -2.87
C ASP A 109 -16.71 10.92 -1.96
N GLY A 110 -17.19 11.63 -0.93
CA GLY A 110 -18.19 11.12 0.01
C GLY A 110 -19.63 11.10 -0.51
N GLY A 111 -19.89 11.75 -1.64
CA GLY A 111 -21.25 12.00 -2.15
C GLY A 111 -21.76 11.02 -3.22
N ARG A 112 -20.98 10.03 -3.62
CA ARG A 112 -21.40 9.09 -4.69
C ARG A 112 -22.41 8.08 -4.14
N ALA A 113 -23.67 8.22 -4.56
CA ALA A 113 -24.73 7.23 -4.31
C ALA A 113 -24.72 6.17 -5.43
N GLY A 114 -24.75 4.89 -5.05
CA GLY A 114 -24.82 3.77 -5.98
C GLY A 114 -24.87 2.45 -5.25
N ALA A 115 -25.27 1.39 -5.93
CA ALA A 115 -25.21 0.04 -5.40
C ALA A 115 -23.73 -0.38 -5.26
N ARG A 116 -23.35 -0.97 -4.12
CA ARG A 116 -22.04 -1.54 -3.92
C ARG A 116 -21.76 -2.70 -4.88
N LEU A 117 -20.52 -2.98 -5.15
CA LEU A 117 -20.16 -4.22 -5.84
C LEU A 117 -20.57 -5.44 -5.00
N PRO A 118 -21.05 -6.52 -5.64
CA PRO A 118 -21.21 -7.79 -4.98
C PRO A 118 -19.88 -8.28 -4.39
N LEU A 119 -19.94 -8.81 -3.18
CA LEU A 119 -18.78 -9.39 -2.50
C LEU A 119 -18.58 -10.84 -2.96
N ASN A 120 -17.34 -11.24 -3.13
CA ASN A 120 -16.92 -12.62 -3.32
C ASN A 120 -15.92 -12.94 -2.22
N ILE A 121 -16.43 -13.49 -1.13
CA ILE A 121 -15.69 -13.69 0.12
C ILE A 121 -15.38 -15.17 0.32
N SER A 122 -14.15 -15.47 0.71
CA SER A 122 -13.76 -16.76 1.27
C SER A 122 -13.41 -16.60 2.75
N LEU A 123 -14.16 -17.26 3.63
CA LEU A 123 -13.82 -17.38 5.04
C LEU A 123 -12.89 -18.58 5.21
N VAL A 124 -11.71 -18.34 5.78
CA VAL A 124 -10.68 -19.37 5.97
C VAL A 124 -10.37 -19.44 7.45
N LEU A 125 -10.75 -20.55 8.05
CA LEU A 125 -10.66 -20.74 9.48
C LEU A 125 -9.63 -21.82 9.83
N ASP A 126 -8.69 -21.43 10.65
CA ASP A 126 -7.87 -22.38 11.38
C ASP A 126 -8.77 -23.21 12.31
N ARG A 127 -8.63 -24.53 12.25
CA ARG A 127 -9.28 -25.47 13.16
C ARG A 127 -8.26 -26.34 13.88
N SER A 128 -7.00 -25.89 13.97
CA SER A 128 -5.94 -26.58 14.72
C SER A 128 -6.30 -26.77 16.19
N GLY A 129 -5.52 -27.59 16.90
CA GLY A 129 -5.80 -27.93 18.29
C GLY A 129 -5.83 -26.73 19.24
N SER A 130 -5.08 -25.67 18.97
CA SER A 130 -5.08 -24.41 19.73
C SER A 130 -6.41 -23.65 19.65
N MET A 131 -7.17 -23.84 18.58
CA MET A 131 -8.50 -23.25 18.42
C MET A 131 -9.60 -23.96 19.23
N GLU A 132 -9.28 -25.02 20.00
CA GLU A 132 -10.26 -25.78 20.76
C GLU A 132 -11.01 -24.92 21.79
N GLY A 133 -12.34 -25.11 21.88
CA GLY A 133 -13.19 -24.41 22.84
C GLY A 133 -13.64 -23.02 22.39
N GLU A 134 -13.44 -22.02 23.25
CA GLU A 134 -13.95 -20.65 23.01
C GLU A 134 -13.45 -20.00 21.73
N PRO A 135 -12.16 -20.10 21.32
CA PRO A 135 -11.69 -19.49 20.10
C PRO A 135 -12.47 -19.92 18.85
N LEU A 136 -12.66 -21.23 18.67
CA LEU A 136 -13.42 -21.74 17.52
C LEU A 136 -14.89 -21.34 17.58
N GLU A 137 -15.51 -21.32 18.77
CA GLU A 137 -16.90 -20.90 18.92
C GLU A 137 -17.09 -19.41 18.59
N TYR A 138 -16.18 -18.53 18.99
CA TYR A 138 -16.21 -17.12 18.58
C TYR A 138 -15.96 -16.93 17.08
N ALA A 139 -15.06 -17.72 16.48
CA ALA A 139 -14.83 -17.72 15.05
C ALA A 139 -16.09 -18.16 14.27
N LYS A 140 -16.78 -19.22 14.71
CA LYS A 140 -18.07 -19.65 14.13
C LYS A 140 -19.14 -18.55 14.23
N ARG A 141 -19.25 -17.88 15.39
CA ARG A 141 -20.19 -16.76 15.58
C ARG A 141 -19.85 -15.59 14.64
N ALA A 142 -18.57 -15.26 14.48
CA ALA A 142 -18.14 -14.25 13.55
C ALA A 142 -18.49 -14.59 12.10
N CYS A 143 -18.25 -15.82 11.68
CA CYS A 143 -18.64 -16.31 10.35
C CYS A 143 -20.15 -16.30 10.15
N ALA A 144 -20.94 -16.70 11.16
CA ALA A 144 -22.39 -16.62 11.10
C ALA A 144 -22.89 -15.18 10.97
N TYR A 145 -22.23 -14.22 11.64
CA TYR A 145 -22.53 -12.81 11.50
C TYR A 145 -22.21 -12.28 10.09
N VAL A 146 -21.06 -12.70 9.50
CA VAL A 146 -20.75 -12.39 8.09
C VAL A 146 -21.88 -12.86 7.18
N VAL A 147 -22.35 -14.10 7.35
CA VAL A 147 -23.46 -14.68 6.57
C VAL A 147 -24.73 -13.82 6.69
N ASP A 148 -25.03 -13.26 7.86
CA ASP A 148 -26.20 -12.40 8.07
C ASP A 148 -26.14 -11.09 7.28
N LEU A 149 -24.95 -10.52 7.11
CA LEU A 149 -24.75 -9.26 6.42
C LEU A 149 -24.70 -9.38 4.89
N LEU A 150 -24.42 -10.58 4.36
CA LEU A 150 -24.33 -10.79 2.92
C LEU A 150 -25.69 -10.65 2.24
N GLU A 151 -25.68 -10.08 1.04
CA GLU A 151 -26.83 -9.91 0.17
C GLU A 151 -26.99 -11.11 -0.80
N PRO A 152 -28.15 -11.32 -1.45
CA PRO A 152 -28.37 -12.46 -2.34
C PRO A 152 -27.40 -12.57 -3.52
N ASP A 153 -26.83 -11.45 -3.97
CA ASP A 153 -25.85 -11.42 -5.07
C ASP A 153 -24.41 -11.64 -4.60
N ASP A 154 -24.17 -11.63 -3.28
CA ASP A 154 -22.86 -11.94 -2.72
C ASP A 154 -22.55 -13.42 -2.83
N ILE A 155 -21.27 -13.72 -2.99
CA ILE A 155 -20.74 -15.05 -3.10
C ILE A 155 -19.92 -15.35 -1.84
N LEU A 156 -20.11 -16.53 -1.28
CA LEU A 156 -19.38 -17.00 -0.11
C LEU A 156 -18.83 -18.38 -0.35
N SER A 157 -17.59 -18.62 0.09
CA SER A 157 -17.03 -19.94 0.36
C SER A 157 -16.54 -20.02 1.80
N VAL A 158 -16.57 -21.22 2.37
CA VAL A 158 -16.07 -21.50 3.73
C VAL A 158 -15.05 -22.62 3.64
N ILE A 159 -13.85 -22.33 4.06
CA ILE A 159 -12.72 -23.25 4.08
C ILE A 159 -12.23 -23.39 5.52
N THR A 160 -11.87 -24.59 5.92
CA THR A 160 -11.12 -24.84 7.15
C THR A 160 -9.79 -25.47 6.81
N PHE A 161 -8.81 -25.30 7.67
CA PHE A 161 -7.51 -25.95 7.49
C PHE A 161 -6.96 -26.47 8.82
N GLU A 162 -6.25 -27.60 8.73
CA GLU A 162 -5.41 -28.20 9.75
C GLU A 162 -4.18 -28.87 9.10
N GLU A 163 -4.10 -30.20 8.96
CA GLU A 163 -3.09 -30.91 8.18
C GLU A 163 -3.25 -30.63 6.67
N GLY A 164 -4.48 -30.53 6.21
CA GLY A 164 -4.90 -30.14 4.87
C GLY A 164 -5.99 -29.06 4.91
N ALA A 165 -6.53 -28.72 3.75
CA ALA A 165 -7.61 -27.75 3.63
C ALA A 165 -8.90 -28.41 3.16
N ASP A 166 -9.99 -28.22 3.90
CA ASP A 166 -11.31 -28.71 3.60
C ASP A 166 -12.23 -27.59 3.09
N VAL A 167 -12.88 -27.83 1.95
CA VAL A 167 -13.92 -26.94 1.43
C VAL A 167 -15.25 -27.31 2.07
N ILE A 168 -15.59 -26.66 3.19
CA ILE A 168 -16.86 -26.87 3.91
C ILE A 168 -18.04 -26.40 3.07
N MET A 169 -17.86 -25.26 2.35
CA MET A 169 -18.83 -24.76 1.40
C MET A 169 -18.11 -24.17 0.18
N PRO A 170 -18.34 -24.70 -1.03
CA PRO A 170 -17.76 -24.14 -2.24
C PRO A 170 -18.34 -22.75 -2.56
N ALA A 171 -17.59 -21.95 -3.32
CA ALA A 171 -17.97 -20.59 -3.71
C ALA A 171 -19.30 -20.59 -4.45
N ARG A 172 -20.31 -19.93 -3.88
CA ARG A 172 -21.66 -19.78 -4.44
C ARG A 172 -22.42 -18.61 -3.83
N ARG A 173 -23.47 -18.16 -4.50
CA ARG A 173 -24.38 -17.14 -3.97
C ARG A 173 -25.05 -17.62 -2.68
N VAL A 174 -25.23 -16.69 -1.74
CA VAL A 174 -25.80 -16.97 -0.41
C VAL A 174 -27.34 -16.96 -0.49
N ALA A 175 -27.91 -18.03 -1.04
CA ALA A 175 -29.36 -18.15 -1.16
C ALA A 175 -30.02 -18.63 0.15
N ASN A 176 -29.36 -19.51 0.92
CA ASN A 176 -29.89 -20.09 2.17
C ASN A 176 -28.90 -19.88 3.31
N LYS A 177 -29.09 -18.78 4.05
CA LYS A 177 -28.23 -18.42 5.18
C LYS A 177 -28.26 -19.44 6.32
N ALA A 178 -29.42 -20.05 6.58
CA ALA A 178 -29.57 -21.04 7.66
C ALA A 178 -28.72 -22.27 7.38
N LEU A 179 -28.74 -22.79 6.14
CA LEU A 179 -27.92 -23.93 5.74
C LEU A 179 -26.42 -23.62 5.85
N VAL A 180 -25.99 -22.41 5.44
CA VAL A 180 -24.59 -21.99 5.56
C VAL A 180 -24.15 -21.97 7.02
N LYS A 181 -24.98 -21.43 7.91
CA LYS A 181 -24.69 -21.41 9.36
C LYS A 181 -24.66 -22.83 9.95
N ASP A 182 -25.49 -23.73 9.48
CA ASP A 182 -25.46 -25.15 9.91
C ASP A 182 -24.11 -25.79 9.53
N TYR A 183 -23.59 -25.56 8.33
CA TYR A 183 -22.25 -26.02 7.96
C TYR A 183 -21.16 -25.43 8.85
N ILE A 184 -21.21 -24.13 9.13
CA ILE A 184 -20.24 -23.46 10.02
C ILE A 184 -20.29 -24.07 11.43
N ASN A 185 -21.47 -24.30 11.98
CA ASN A 185 -21.63 -24.85 13.32
C ASN A 185 -21.08 -26.28 13.48
N ARG A 186 -21.01 -27.06 12.39
CA ARG A 186 -20.46 -28.43 12.37
C ARG A 186 -18.93 -28.47 12.28
N ILE A 187 -18.23 -27.34 12.16
CA ILE A 187 -16.76 -27.29 12.17
C ILE A 187 -16.28 -27.77 13.55
N TYR A 188 -15.30 -28.65 13.57
CA TYR A 188 -14.67 -29.19 14.77
C TYR A 188 -13.15 -29.05 14.68
N THR A 189 -12.45 -29.09 15.82
CA THR A 189 -10.99 -28.94 15.91
C THR A 189 -10.26 -30.15 15.35
N GLY A 190 -9.08 -29.90 14.80
CA GLY A 190 -8.11 -30.88 14.35
C GLY A 190 -6.80 -30.78 15.14
N ASN A 191 -5.65 -30.97 14.50
CA ASN A 191 -4.37 -31.06 15.21
C ASN A 191 -3.32 -30.05 14.76
N THR A 192 -3.07 -29.90 13.46
CA THR A 192 -1.94 -29.16 12.88
C THR A 192 -2.40 -27.86 12.21
N THR A 193 -1.46 -27.08 11.62
CA THR A 193 -1.75 -25.79 11.01
C THR A 193 -1.06 -25.68 9.64
N ASN A 194 -1.77 -26.08 8.55
CA ASN A 194 -1.32 -25.93 7.18
C ASN A 194 -1.93 -24.67 6.55
N LEU A 195 -1.44 -23.51 7.00
CA LEU A 195 -1.92 -22.19 6.57
C LEU A 195 -1.80 -21.99 5.06
N TYR A 196 -0.71 -22.47 4.45
CA TYR A 196 -0.48 -22.33 3.01
C TYR A 196 -1.61 -22.98 2.18
N GLU A 197 -1.96 -24.19 2.50
CA GLU A 197 -3.00 -24.91 1.76
C GLU A 197 -4.39 -24.29 1.97
N GLY A 198 -4.69 -23.86 3.22
CA GLY A 198 -5.91 -23.10 3.52
C GLY A 198 -6.02 -21.83 2.69
N LEU A 199 -4.95 -21.02 2.63
CA LEU A 199 -4.88 -19.81 1.84
C LEU A 199 -5.05 -20.07 0.33
N MET A 200 -4.34 -21.07 -0.20
CA MET A 200 -4.39 -21.37 -1.63
C MET A 200 -5.73 -21.93 -2.06
N THR A 201 -6.33 -22.82 -1.26
CA THR A 201 -7.68 -23.36 -1.51
C THR A 201 -8.72 -22.24 -1.52
N ALA A 202 -8.64 -21.30 -0.58
CA ALA A 202 -9.51 -20.13 -0.56
C ALA A 202 -9.37 -19.26 -1.80
N CYS A 203 -8.12 -18.98 -2.20
CA CYS A 203 -7.85 -18.21 -3.41
C CYS A 203 -8.40 -18.90 -4.66
N GLN A 204 -8.34 -20.24 -4.74
CA GLN A 204 -8.93 -21.02 -5.83
C GLN A 204 -10.46 -20.89 -5.84
N GLN A 205 -11.11 -20.98 -4.67
CA GLN A 205 -12.56 -20.79 -4.56
C GLN A 205 -12.97 -19.40 -5.03
N VAL A 206 -12.31 -18.35 -4.57
CA VAL A 206 -12.55 -16.97 -5.02
C VAL A 206 -12.33 -16.84 -6.53
N ALA A 207 -11.23 -17.38 -7.05
CA ALA A 207 -10.89 -17.30 -8.47
C ALA A 207 -11.88 -18.01 -9.39
N SER A 208 -12.51 -19.11 -8.93
CA SER A 208 -13.42 -19.93 -9.72
C SER A 208 -14.70 -19.20 -10.14
N VAL A 209 -15.12 -18.21 -9.37
CA VAL A 209 -16.37 -17.44 -9.58
C VAL A 209 -16.13 -15.94 -9.76
N LYS A 210 -14.88 -15.53 -9.78
CA LYS A 210 -14.48 -14.12 -9.87
C LYS A 210 -14.95 -13.50 -11.18
N THR A 211 -15.48 -12.27 -11.10
CA THR A 211 -15.79 -11.42 -12.23
C THR A 211 -15.13 -10.04 -12.10
N ALA A 212 -15.12 -9.24 -13.17
CA ALA A 212 -14.62 -7.86 -13.10
C ALA A 212 -15.44 -6.98 -12.14
N ASN A 213 -16.71 -7.34 -11.90
CA ASN A 213 -17.65 -6.58 -11.08
C ASN A 213 -17.84 -7.15 -9.67
N THR A 214 -16.94 -8.01 -9.19
CA THR A 214 -16.98 -8.53 -7.82
C THR A 214 -15.79 -8.02 -7.01
N LEU A 215 -16.00 -7.75 -5.74
CA LEU A 215 -14.93 -7.46 -4.78
C LEU A 215 -14.47 -8.77 -4.16
N ASN A 216 -13.24 -9.19 -4.48
CA ASN A 216 -12.72 -10.51 -4.16
C ASN A 216 -11.86 -10.45 -2.90
N ARG A 217 -12.29 -11.12 -1.82
CA ARG A 217 -11.63 -11.07 -0.52
C ARG A 217 -11.50 -12.44 0.12
N VAL A 218 -10.33 -12.72 0.66
CA VAL A 218 -10.09 -13.83 1.56
C VAL A 218 -9.95 -13.28 2.97
N LEU A 219 -10.70 -13.81 3.93
CA LEU A 219 -10.58 -13.49 5.35
C LEU A 219 -9.95 -14.71 6.03
N LEU A 220 -8.66 -14.61 6.35
CA LEU A 220 -7.84 -15.68 6.92
C LEU A 220 -7.68 -15.47 8.42
N LEU A 221 -8.23 -16.37 9.23
CA LEU A 221 -8.11 -16.38 10.70
C LEU A 221 -7.26 -17.57 11.14
N THR A 222 -6.24 -17.30 11.96
CA THR A 222 -5.38 -18.30 12.60
C THR A 222 -4.93 -17.82 13.98
N ASP A 223 -4.69 -18.75 14.88
CA ASP A 223 -4.12 -18.52 16.21
C ASP A 223 -2.72 -19.13 16.38
N GLY A 224 -2.19 -19.81 15.35
CA GLY A 224 -0.93 -20.55 15.43
C GLY A 224 0.06 -20.24 14.32
N GLU A 225 1.29 -20.69 14.53
CA GLU A 225 2.30 -20.74 13.49
C GLU A 225 2.02 -21.92 12.53
N PRO A 226 2.42 -21.81 11.25
CA PRO A 226 2.36 -22.94 10.33
C PRO A 226 3.22 -24.10 10.83
N THR A 227 2.59 -25.24 11.15
CA THR A 227 3.25 -26.47 11.62
C THR A 227 3.32 -27.55 10.55
N ALA A 228 2.49 -27.47 9.53
CA ALA A 228 2.40 -28.42 8.41
C ALA A 228 2.48 -27.70 7.05
N GLY A 229 2.74 -28.45 5.99
CA GLY A 229 2.83 -27.95 4.62
C GLY A 229 3.99 -27.00 4.38
N THR A 230 3.79 -26.04 3.45
CA THR A 230 4.77 -25.00 3.17
C THR A 230 4.79 -23.97 4.30
N ARG A 231 5.95 -23.83 4.96
CA ARG A 231 6.17 -22.94 6.09
C ARG A 231 7.14 -21.80 5.76
N ASP A 232 7.73 -21.82 4.56
CA ASP A 232 8.68 -20.79 4.14
C ASP A 232 7.97 -19.44 3.95
N PHE A 233 8.44 -18.44 4.70
CA PHE A 233 7.89 -17.09 4.70
C PHE A 233 7.84 -16.47 3.29
N ALA A 234 8.96 -16.55 2.54
CA ALA A 234 9.05 -15.92 1.23
C ALA A 234 8.10 -16.56 0.23
N SER A 235 7.92 -17.88 0.29
CA SER A 235 6.99 -18.63 -0.55
C SER A 235 5.54 -18.23 -0.27
N ILE A 236 5.12 -18.20 0.99
CA ILE A 236 3.73 -17.87 1.37
C ILE A 236 3.41 -16.42 1.01
N VAL A 237 4.28 -15.48 1.38
CA VAL A 237 4.10 -14.05 1.11
C VAL A 237 4.22 -13.74 -0.39
N GLY A 238 5.07 -14.48 -1.11
CA GLY A 238 5.17 -14.41 -2.57
C GLY A 238 3.87 -14.81 -3.27
N GLN A 239 3.22 -15.88 -2.79
CA GLN A 239 1.91 -16.29 -3.30
C GLN A 239 0.82 -15.25 -3.02
N ALA A 240 0.83 -14.61 -1.85
CA ALA A 240 -0.12 -13.53 -1.56
C ALA A 240 0.03 -12.35 -2.55
N ALA A 241 1.27 -11.99 -2.93
CA ALA A 241 1.54 -10.99 -3.97
C ALA A 241 1.03 -11.43 -5.35
N GLU A 242 1.18 -12.72 -5.70
CA GLU A 242 0.64 -13.26 -6.94
C GLU A 242 -0.89 -13.19 -6.97
N GLN A 243 -1.57 -13.53 -5.87
CA GLN A 243 -3.02 -13.43 -5.78
C GLN A 243 -3.50 -11.98 -5.94
N LYS A 244 -2.77 -10.99 -5.41
CA LYS A 244 -3.06 -9.57 -5.65
C LYS A 244 -3.05 -9.22 -7.14
N SER A 245 -2.07 -9.70 -7.89
CA SER A 245 -2.00 -9.47 -9.35
C SER A 245 -3.21 -10.06 -10.08
N ARG A 246 -3.83 -11.08 -9.51
CA ARG A 246 -5.08 -11.71 -9.97
C ARG A 246 -6.32 -10.99 -9.45
N GLY A 247 -6.19 -9.89 -8.71
CA GLY A 247 -7.31 -9.13 -8.14
C GLY A 247 -7.97 -9.80 -6.95
N ILE A 248 -7.24 -10.61 -6.18
CA ILE A 248 -7.69 -11.23 -4.93
C ILE A 248 -6.87 -10.62 -3.79
N THR A 249 -7.55 -10.12 -2.78
CA THR A 249 -6.96 -9.49 -1.60
C THR A 249 -7.18 -10.36 -0.37
N VAL A 250 -6.17 -10.47 0.49
CA VAL A 250 -6.23 -11.28 1.72
C VAL A 250 -6.20 -10.37 2.93
N THR A 251 -7.24 -10.41 3.75
CA THR A 251 -7.24 -9.84 5.09
C THR A 251 -6.79 -10.93 6.06
N ALA A 252 -5.75 -10.63 6.82
CA ALA A 252 -5.14 -11.54 7.77
C ALA A 252 -5.54 -11.17 9.21
N LEU A 253 -6.12 -12.14 9.92
CA LEU A 253 -6.61 -11.99 11.29
C LEU A 253 -5.83 -12.95 12.18
N GLY A 254 -4.87 -12.42 12.93
CA GLY A 254 -4.08 -13.19 13.88
C GLY A 254 -4.69 -13.11 15.27
N PHE A 255 -4.95 -14.24 15.90
CA PHE A 255 -5.56 -14.33 17.20
C PHE A 255 -4.59 -14.93 18.23
N GLY A 256 -4.61 -14.40 19.47
CA GLY A 256 -3.81 -14.95 20.58
C GLY A 256 -2.29 -14.66 20.49
N PRO A 257 -1.50 -15.34 21.35
CA PRO A 257 -0.06 -15.05 21.44
C PRO A 257 0.83 -15.87 20.50
N ASP A 258 0.34 -16.97 19.89
CA ASP A 258 1.22 -17.99 19.32
C ASP A 258 1.34 -17.97 17.79
N TYR A 259 0.60 -17.11 17.08
CA TYR A 259 0.73 -16.98 15.62
C TYR A 259 1.92 -16.10 15.19
N ASN A 260 2.37 -16.28 13.95
CA ASN A 260 3.45 -15.49 13.36
C ASN A 260 2.94 -14.15 12.80
N GLU A 261 3.17 -13.07 13.54
CA GLU A 261 2.70 -11.73 13.17
C GLU A 261 3.37 -11.17 11.92
N GLU A 262 4.63 -11.50 11.67
CA GLU A 262 5.33 -11.06 10.45
C GLU A 262 4.74 -11.72 9.21
N LEU A 263 4.45 -13.01 9.30
CA LEU A 263 3.85 -13.77 8.22
C LEU A 263 2.46 -13.22 7.89
N MET A 264 1.62 -13.01 8.90
CA MET A 264 0.27 -12.51 8.71
C MET A 264 0.25 -11.07 8.19
N ALA A 265 1.10 -10.19 8.74
CA ALA A 265 1.26 -8.83 8.24
C ALA A 265 1.86 -8.82 6.82
N GLY A 266 2.81 -9.72 6.52
CA GLY A 266 3.40 -9.91 5.20
C GLY A 266 2.37 -10.32 4.14
N ILE A 267 1.53 -11.31 4.45
CA ILE A 267 0.42 -11.77 3.58
C ILE A 267 -0.52 -10.59 3.29
N ALA A 268 -1.00 -9.90 4.32
CA ALA A 268 -1.91 -8.77 4.18
C ALA A 268 -1.27 -7.63 3.35
N ARG A 269 -0.03 -7.23 3.67
CA ARG A 269 0.69 -6.15 2.96
C ARG A 269 0.89 -6.48 1.48
N ARG A 270 1.31 -7.69 1.15
CA ARG A 270 1.57 -8.09 -0.23
C ARG A 270 0.31 -8.30 -1.05
N SER A 271 -0.77 -8.74 -0.42
CA SER A 271 -2.07 -8.87 -1.10
C SER A 271 -2.87 -7.56 -1.12
N GLY A 272 -2.46 -6.53 -0.36
CA GLY A 272 -3.14 -5.24 -0.25
C GLY A 272 -4.41 -5.28 0.60
N GLY A 273 -4.51 -6.24 1.52
CA GLY A 273 -5.60 -6.35 2.49
C GLY A 273 -5.29 -5.67 3.81
N ASN A 274 -6.06 -6.00 4.84
CA ASN A 274 -5.85 -5.50 6.19
C ASN A 274 -5.20 -6.58 7.07
N TYR A 275 -4.49 -6.15 8.11
CA TYR A 275 -3.96 -7.02 9.14
C TYR A 275 -4.56 -6.60 10.48
N TYR A 276 -5.05 -7.57 11.24
CA TYR A 276 -5.59 -7.38 12.57
C TYR A 276 -4.95 -8.32 13.58
N TYR A 277 -4.48 -7.76 14.68
CA TYR A 277 -4.18 -8.51 15.89
C TYR A 277 -5.41 -8.56 16.78
N ILE A 278 -5.84 -9.75 17.19
CA ILE A 278 -6.99 -10.01 18.04
C ILE A 278 -6.46 -10.60 19.36
N ALA A 279 -6.46 -9.78 20.41
CA ALA A 279 -5.87 -10.18 21.70
C ALA A 279 -6.71 -11.22 22.46
N ARG A 280 -8.02 -11.25 22.25
CA ARG A 280 -8.98 -12.13 22.97
C ARG A 280 -10.06 -12.62 22.03
N PRO A 281 -10.56 -13.88 22.21
CA PRO A 281 -11.53 -14.48 21.29
C PRO A 281 -12.84 -13.68 21.16
N GLU A 282 -13.28 -13.03 22.23
CA GLU A 282 -14.53 -12.24 22.24
C GLU A 282 -14.51 -11.08 21.24
N LEU A 283 -13.30 -10.62 20.83
CA LEU A 283 -13.13 -9.54 19.86
C LEU A 283 -13.24 -10.01 18.41
N ILE A 284 -13.17 -11.31 18.13
CA ILE A 284 -13.22 -11.86 16.76
C ILE A 284 -14.46 -11.35 16.00
N PRO A 285 -15.70 -11.43 16.53
CA PRO A 285 -16.87 -10.94 15.81
C PRO A 285 -16.82 -9.44 15.51
N GLU A 286 -16.28 -8.63 16.41
CA GLU A 286 -16.16 -7.18 16.19
C GLU A 286 -15.18 -6.86 15.05
N VAL A 287 -14.04 -7.54 15.00
CA VAL A 287 -13.04 -7.35 13.94
C VAL A 287 -13.60 -7.77 12.58
N PHE A 288 -14.32 -8.89 12.51
CA PHE A 288 -15.00 -9.32 11.28
C PHE A 288 -16.05 -8.31 10.83
N ARG A 289 -16.87 -7.79 11.78
CA ARG A 289 -17.85 -6.73 11.48
C ARG A 289 -17.15 -5.48 10.90
N ARG A 290 -16.08 -5.03 11.55
CA ARG A 290 -15.31 -3.86 11.09
C ARG A 290 -14.73 -4.06 9.70
N GLU A 291 -14.20 -5.25 9.40
CA GLU A 291 -13.67 -5.56 8.07
C GLU A 291 -14.79 -5.53 7.02
N LEU A 292 -15.94 -6.12 7.29
CA LEU A 292 -17.08 -6.09 6.37
C LEU A 292 -17.61 -4.68 6.15
N ASP A 293 -17.75 -3.87 7.20
CA ASP A 293 -18.15 -2.46 7.09
C ASP A 293 -17.20 -1.68 6.18
N THR A 294 -15.90 -1.99 6.25
CA THR A 294 -14.87 -1.45 5.36
C THR A 294 -15.10 -1.90 3.92
N LEU A 295 -15.28 -3.21 3.69
CA LEU A 295 -15.48 -3.78 2.35
C LEU A 295 -16.74 -3.24 1.65
N MET A 296 -17.82 -3.03 2.40
CA MET A 296 -19.06 -2.49 1.86
C MET A 296 -18.96 -1.02 1.43
N ARG A 297 -17.93 -0.30 1.88
CA ARG A 297 -17.72 1.12 1.56
C ARG A 297 -16.59 1.37 0.57
N ILE A 298 -15.96 0.34 0.02
CA ILE A 298 -14.90 0.52 -0.97
C ILE A 298 -15.45 1.23 -2.20
N THR A 299 -14.82 2.34 -2.57
CA THR A 299 -15.17 3.16 -3.74
C THR A 299 -14.14 3.05 -4.87
N ALA A 300 -12.88 2.73 -4.54
CA ALA A 300 -11.81 2.50 -5.50
C ALA A 300 -10.91 1.35 -5.07
N ARG A 301 -10.49 0.51 -6.02
CA ARG A 301 -9.68 -0.68 -5.80
C ARG A 301 -8.56 -0.81 -6.83
N ASN A 302 -7.61 -1.71 -6.57
CA ASN A 302 -6.49 -1.97 -7.48
C ASN A 302 -5.68 -0.70 -7.81
N LEU A 303 -5.49 0.16 -6.81
CA LEU A 303 -4.81 1.44 -7.01
C LEU A 303 -3.33 1.22 -7.29
N ARG A 304 -2.84 1.90 -8.32
CA ARG A 304 -1.42 1.97 -8.67
C ARG A 304 -1.04 3.43 -8.90
N LEU A 305 -0.07 3.90 -8.12
CA LEU A 305 0.49 5.24 -8.27
C LEU A 305 1.86 5.09 -8.95
N ARG A 306 1.96 5.59 -10.17
CA ARG A 306 3.15 5.56 -11.00
C ARG A 306 3.69 6.97 -11.20
N LEU A 307 5.00 7.13 -11.03
CA LEU A 307 5.71 8.35 -11.38
C LEU A 307 6.57 8.11 -12.63
N ALA A 308 6.40 8.93 -13.64
CA ALA A 308 7.32 9.05 -14.76
C ALA A 308 8.28 10.23 -14.45
N LEU A 309 9.55 9.90 -14.20
CA LEU A 309 10.57 10.83 -13.71
C LEU A 309 11.25 11.55 -14.88
N THR A 310 11.49 12.85 -14.72
CA THR A 310 12.30 13.61 -15.67
C THR A 310 13.81 13.31 -15.50
N ARG A 311 14.62 13.74 -16.45
CA ARG A 311 16.07 13.52 -16.39
C ARG A 311 16.68 14.18 -15.14
N GLY A 312 17.57 13.45 -14.45
CA GLY A 312 18.22 13.92 -13.23
C GLY A 312 17.34 13.93 -11.99
N VAL A 313 16.20 13.22 -12.03
CA VAL A 313 15.33 12.96 -10.87
C VAL A 313 15.32 11.48 -10.58
N SER A 314 15.45 11.12 -9.31
CA SER A 314 15.34 9.73 -8.82
C SER A 314 14.49 9.67 -7.57
N VAL A 315 13.82 8.54 -7.37
CA VAL A 315 13.13 8.23 -6.12
C VAL A 315 14.11 7.49 -5.22
N ARG A 316 14.36 8.04 -4.03
CA ARG A 316 15.21 7.42 -3.01
C ARG A 316 14.43 6.40 -2.19
N GLN A 317 13.18 6.76 -1.86
CA GLN A 317 12.36 5.99 -0.95
C GLN A 317 10.89 6.33 -1.10
N VAL A 318 10.05 5.33 -0.85
CA VAL A 318 8.63 5.47 -0.58
C VAL A 318 8.37 4.93 0.82
N TYR A 319 7.70 5.71 1.66
CA TYR A 319 7.46 5.35 3.04
C TYR A 319 6.27 4.39 3.16
N GLY A 320 6.42 3.33 3.96
CA GLY A 320 5.37 2.33 4.19
C GLY A 320 5.05 1.41 3.00
N GLN A 321 5.64 1.65 1.82
CA GLN A 321 5.35 0.92 0.59
C GLN A 321 6.63 0.48 -0.11
N GLN A 322 6.54 -0.59 -0.92
CA GLN A 322 7.67 -1.09 -1.69
C GLN A 322 7.50 -0.71 -3.16
N PRO A 323 8.32 0.23 -3.67
CA PRO A 323 8.25 0.63 -5.07
C PRO A 323 8.86 -0.42 -6.00
N THR A 324 8.26 -0.56 -7.18
CA THR A 324 8.84 -1.24 -8.32
C THR A 324 9.46 -0.21 -9.24
N PHE A 325 10.74 -0.37 -9.57
CA PHE A 325 11.47 0.56 -10.41
C PHE A 325 11.56 0.07 -11.85
N GLY A 326 11.36 0.97 -12.81
CA GLY A 326 11.60 0.79 -14.23
C GLY A 326 12.52 1.86 -14.79
N LEU A 327 12.64 1.91 -16.12
CA LEU A 327 13.43 2.96 -16.78
C LEU A 327 12.77 4.32 -16.58
N ARG A 328 13.33 5.15 -15.68
CA ARG A 328 12.78 6.46 -15.29
C ARG A 328 11.33 6.39 -14.78
N THR A 329 10.95 5.29 -14.19
CA THR A 329 9.63 5.14 -13.56
C THR A 329 9.75 4.49 -12.19
N ALA A 330 8.86 4.87 -11.29
CA ALA A 330 8.66 4.19 -10.02
C ALA A 330 7.16 4.01 -9.81
N GLU A 331 6.74 2.83 -9.37
CA GLU A 331 5.33 2.50 -9.17
C GLU A 331 5.14 1.83 -7.81
N VAL A 332 4.06 2.18 -7.13
CA VAL A 332 3.60 1.50 -5.92
C VAL A 332 2.16 1.05 -6.10
N THR A 333 1.84 -0.11 -5.53
CA THR A 333 0.46 -0.57 -5.38
C THR A 333 -0.06 -0.10 -4.02
N LEU A 334 -1.21 0.55 -4.03
CA LEU A 334 -1.87 1.07 -2.85
C LEU A 334 -3.02 0.14 -2.43
N ILE A 335 -3.49 0.33 -1.20
CA ILE A 335 -4.67 -0.36 -0.68
C ILE A 335 -5.95 0.22 -1.29
N ASP A 336 -7.06 -0.52 -1.16
CA ASP A 336 -8.37 -0.06 -1.57
C ASP A 336 -8.81 1.16 -0.74
N VAL A 337 -9.57 2.08 -1.36
CA VAL A 337 -10.02 3.33 -0.71
C VAL A 337 -11.52 3.27 -0.45
N GLU A 338 -11.89 3.55 0.78
CA GLU A 338 -13.25 3.61 1.25
C GLU A 338 -13.90 4.96 0.97
N GLN A 339 -15.22 5.02 0.90
CA GLN A 339 -15.98 6.24 0.75
C GLN A 339 -15.66 7.23 1.89
N ALA A 340 -15.56 8.51 1.56
CA ALA A 340 -15.28 9.61 2.48
C ALA A 340 -13.96 9.45 3.27
N THR A 341 -13.01 8.65 2.77
CA THR A 341 -11.68 8.52 3.34
C THR A 341 -10.61 9.00 2.38
N GLY A 342 -9.40 9.15 2.88
CA GLY A 342 -8.23 9.47 2.09
C GLY A 342 -7.10 8.46 2.27
N LEU A 343 -6.15 8.55 1.38
CA LEU A 343 -4.91 7.79 1.42
C LEU A 343 -3.75 8.71 1.08
N SER A 344 -2.71 8.73 1.90
CA SER A 344 -1.49 9.48 1.63
C SER A 344 -0.33 8.54 1.29
N SER A 345 0.51 8.93 0.34
CA SER A 345 1.74 8.23 -0.02
C SER A 345 2.89 9.23 -0.03
N LEU A 346 3.86 9.05 0.86
CA LEU A 346 4.99 9.96 1.03
C LEU A 346 6.22 9.39 0.30
N TRP A 347 6.81 10.21 -0.58
CA TRP A 347 7.96 9.87 -1.41
C TRP A 347 9.12 10.81 -1.16
N GLU A 348 10.32 10.29 -1.04
CA GLU A 348 11.56 11.08 -1.02
C GLU A 348 12.21 11.02 -2.40
N MET A 349 12.41 12.20 -3.00
CA MET A 349 13.00 12.36 -4.32
C MET A 349 14.35 13.07 -4.20
N GLU A 350 15.26 12.74 -5.10
CA GLU A 350 16.56 13.39 -5.24
C GLU A 350 16.69 13.97 -6.64
N MET A 351 17.14 15.22 -6.73
CA MET A 351 17.30 15.95 -7.98
C MET A 351 18.74 16.39 -8.14
N THR A 352 19.31 16.15 -9.33
CA THR A 352 20.62 16.70 -9.70
C THR A 352 20.59 18.23 -9.73
N PRO A 353 21.75 18.92 -9.56
CA PRO A 353 21.84 20.37 -9.61
C PRO A 353 21.15 20.98 -10.84
N ARG A 354 20.33 22.02 -10.62
CA ARG A 354 19.60 22.74 -11.67
C ARG A 354 19.82 24.25 -11.57
N PRO A 355 19.79 24.97 -12.68
CA PRO A 355 19.76 26.43 -12.65
C PRO A 355 18.46 26.96 -12.00
N PRO A 356 18.40 28.23 -11.58
CA PRO A 356 17.16 28.85 -11.12
C PRO A 356 16.07 28.77 -12.19
N GLY A 357 14.83 28.40 -11.76
CA GLY A 357 13.68 28.28 -12.65
C GLY A 357 12.70 27.22 -12.14
N THR A 358 11.54 27.14 -12.79
CA THR A 358 10.50 26.16 -12.47
C THR A 358 10.64 24.93 -13.35
N TYR A 359 10.67 23.75 -12.72
CA TYR A 359 10.86 22.47 -13.41
C TYR A 359 9.79 21.48 -13.04
N ARG A 360 9.31 20.74 -14.03
CA ARG A 360 8.55 19.53 -13.80
C ARG A 360 9.52 18.40 -13.43
N LEU A 361 9.35 17.82 -12.25
CA LEU A 361 10.18 16.74 -11.72
C LEU A 361 9.69 15.37 -12.18
N ALA A 362 8.36 15.20 -12.18
CA ALA A 362 7.71 13.96 -12.58
C ALA A 362 6.28 14.21 -13.06
N VAL A 363 5.72 13.24 -13.75
CA VAL A 363 4.28 13.10 -13.97
C VAL A 363 3.80 11.94 -13.08
N ALA A 364 2.87 12.22 -12.19
CA ALA A 364 2.19 11.22 -11.39
C ALA A 364 0.94 10.73 -12.13
N GLU A 365 0.77 9.42 -12.23
CA GLU A 365 -0.39 8.76 -12.80
C GLU A 365 -1.00 7.81 -11.77
N LEU A 366 -2.23 8.08 -11.36
CA LEU A 366 -3.03 7.20 -10.51
C LEU A 366 -3.97 6.38 -11.42
N LEU A 367 -3.81 5.07 -11.40
CA LEU A 367 -4.67 4.10 -12.06
C LEU A 367 -5.47 3.37 -10.99
N TYR A 368 -6.78 3.22 -11.17
CA TYR A 368 -7.64 2.50 -10.25
C TYR A 368 -8.90 1.96 -10.93
N ASP A 369 -9.53 0.97 -10.34
CA ASP A 369 -10.84 0.49 -10.77
C ASP A 369 -11.90 1.16 -9.88
N ASP A 370 -12.82 1.91 -10.51
CA ASP A 370 -13.95 2.51 -9.83
C ASP A 370 -14.95 1.41 -9.42
N ALA A 371 -15.23 1.32 -8.11
CA ALA A 371 -16.06 0.26 -7.57
C ALA A 371 -17.55 0.38 -7.94
N LEU A 372 -18.04 1.58 -8.31
CA LEU A 372 -19.43 1.76 -8.73
C LEU A 372 -19.64 1.47 -10.21
N THR A 373 -18.70 1.87 -11.07
CA THR A 373 -18.84 1.73 -12.53
C THR A 373 -18.16 0.47 -13.08
N GLY A 374 -17.29 -0.16 -12.30
CA GLY A 374 -16.44 -1.27 -12.74
C GLY A 374 -15.39 -0.88 -13.79
N ARG A 375 -15.24 0.41 -14.10
CA ARG A 375 -14.31 0.90 -15.11
C ARG A 375 -12.94 1.22 -14.49
N GLN A 376 -11.91 1.02 -15.29
CA GLN A 376 -10.59 1.51 -14.97
C GLN A 376 -10.51 3.00 -15.27
N GLU A 377 -10.10 3.78 -14.28
CA GLU A 377 -9.94 5.21 -14.34
C GLU A 377 -8.46 5.59 -14.22
N LYS A 378 -8.11 6.74 -14.81
CA LYS A 378 -6.76 7.32 -14.75
C LYS A 378 -6.85 8.79 -14.38
N ILE A 379 -6.00 9.20 -13.41
CA ILE A 379 -5.82 10.59 -13.01
C ILE A 379 -4.34 10.93 -13.16
N GLY A 380 -4.02 12.04 -13.82
CA GLY A 380 -2.66 12.57 -13.94
C GLY A 380 -2.48 13.85 -13.14
N ALA A 381 -1.26 14.06 -12.61
CA ALA A 381 -0.84 15.30 -11.96
C ALA A 381 0.65 15.52 -12.16
N ASP A 382 1.05 16.78 -12.34
CA ASP A 382 2.46 17.16 -12.46
C ASP A 382 3.08 17.39 -11.06
N VAL A 383 4.30 16.91 -10.88
CA VAL A 383 5.16 17.25 -9.74
C VAL A 383 6.08 18.38 -10.19
N VAL A 384 5.87 19.57 -9.67
CA VAL A 384 6.59 20.79 -10.07
C VAL A 384 7.30 21.39 -8.88
N MET A 385 8.51 21.94 -9.09
CA MET A 385 9.31 22.65 -8.09
C MET A 385 10.02 23.84 -8.72
N GLU A 386 10.12 24.94 -7.98
CA GLU A 386 10.93 26.10 -8.35
C GLU A 386 12.31 26.02 -7.69
N PHE A 387 13.38 26.09 -8.48
CA PHE A 387 14.75 26.19 -7.98
C PHE A 387 15.15 27.65 -7.89
N THR A 388 15.67 28.07 -6.74
CA THR A 388 16.05 29.47 -6.46
C THR A 388 17.37 29.56 -5.68
N THR A 389 18.07 30.65 -5.78
CA THR A 389 19.23 30.98 -4.95
C THR A 389 18.85 31.71 -3.66
N ASP A 390 17.59 32.13 -3.54
CA ASP A 390 17.06 32.84 -2.36
C ASP A 390 16.76 31.88 -1.20
N ARG A 391 17.66 31.83 -0.22
CA ARG A 391 17.53 30.99 0.96
C ARG A 391 16.36 31.37 1.87
N LEU A 392 15.91 32.61 1.85
CA LEU A 392 14.76 33.07 2.65
C LEU A 392 13.47 32.47 2.08
N ARG A 393 13.32 32.44 0.76
CA ARG A 393 12.19 31.78 0.08
C ARG A 393 12.18 30.29 0.39
N ILE A 394 13.34 29.63 0.35
CA ILE A 394 13.45 28.19 0.69
C ILE A 394 13.00 27.96 2.14
N GLY A 395 13.45 28.79 3.09
CA GLY A 395 13.04 28.67 4.48
C GLY A 395 11.53 28.88 4.71
N ALA A 396 10.90 29.77 3.94
CA ALA A 396 9.46 30.05 4.01
C ALA A 396 8.57 29.03 3.26
N GLY A 397 9.16 28.23 2.36
CA GLY A 397 8.42 27.33 1.47
C GLY A 397 8.07 25.95 2.08
N ALA A 398 8.46 25.69 3.34
CA ALA A 398 8.21 24.41 4.00
C ALA A 398 6.72 24.19 4.26
N ASN A 399 6.24 22.98 3.91
CA ASN A 399 4.84 22.59 4.08
C ASN A 399 4.65 21.83 5.41
N PRO A 400 3.87 22.37 6.37
CA PRO A 400 3.69 21.76 7.68
C PRO A 400 2.96 20.40 7.62
N ARG A 401 2.07 20.20 6.64
CA ARG A 401 1.38 18.93 6.45
C ARG A 401 2.35 17.83 6.05
N VAL A 402 3.27 18.10 5.11
CA VAL A 402 4.30 17.13 4.71
C VAL A 402 5.27 16.86 5.85
N ALA A 403 5.63 17.88 6.62
CA ALA A 403 6.45 17.71 7.83
C ALA A 403 5.78 16.77 8.86
N SER A 404 4.46 16.90 9.04
CA SER A 404 3.68 15.99 9.87
C SER A 404 3.72 14.54 9.37
N GLU A 405 3.54 14.32 8.06
CA GLU A 405 3.60 12.97 7.48
C GLU A 405 5.01 12.36 7.54
N ILE A 406 6.05 13.18 7.42
CA ILE A 406 7.45 12.74 7.65
C ILE A 406 7.63 12.28 9.10
N ALA A 407 7.11 13.02 10.07
CA ALA A 407 7.18 12.65 11.49
C ALA A 407 6.45 11.31 11.75
N VAL A 408 5.27 11.12 11.16
CA VAL A 408 4.52 9.84 11.24
C VAL A 408 5.31 8.68 10.64
N ALA A 409 5.91 8.88 9.47
CA ALA A 409 6.74 7.87 8.82
C ALA A 409 8.01 7.53 9.61
N GLN A 410 8.63 8.52 10.24
CA GLN A 410 9.77 8.32 11.15
C GLN A 410 9.37 7.55 12.40
N ALA A 411 8.19 7.81 12.95
CA ALA A 411 7.65 7.08 14.08
C ALA A 411 7.38 5.61 13.75
N ALA A 412 6.78 5.30 12.60
CA ALA A 412 6.59 3.92 12.15
C ALA A 412 7.92 3.17 12.07
N ARG A 413 8.98 3.81 11.55
CA ARG A 413 10.33 3.22 11.52
C ARG A 413 10.97 3.07 12.90
N SER A 414 10.70 4.00 13.82
CA SER A 414 11.19 3.86 15.19
C SER A 414 10.54 2.66 15.87
N LEU A 415 9.24 2.44 15.67
CA LEU A 415 8.54 1.26 16.17
C LEU A 415 9.12 -0.03 15.58
N ASP A 416 9.33 -0.07 14.26
CA ASP A 416 9.90 -1.24 13.58
C ASP A 416 11.30 -1.57 14.12
N ARG A 417 12.17 -0.57 14.28
CA ARG A 417 13.50 -0.75 14.89
C ARG A 417 13.40 -1.22 16.34
N THR A 418 12.43 -0.76 17.10
CA THR A 418 12.22 -1.19 18.48
C THR A 418 11.82 -2.66 18.54
N VAL A 419 10.89 -3.09 17.70
CA VAL A 419 10.50 -4.51 17.57
C VAL A 419 11.69 -5.38 17.21
N MET A 420 12.43 -5.00 16.15
CA MET A 420 13.61 -5.75 15.72
C MET A 420 14.72 -5.76 16.78
N GLY A 421 14.96 -4.63 17.46
CA GLY A 421 15.95 -4.53 18.51
C GLY A 421 15.65 -5.40 19.72
N MET A 422 14.39 -5.48 20.14
CA MET A 422 13.95 -6.39 21.21
C MET A 422 14.10 -7.86 20.79
N ARG A 423 13.67 -8.22 19.59
CA ARG A 423 13.73 -9.58 19.04
C ARG A 423 15.16 -10.09 18.90
N THR A 424 16.07 -9.25 18.42
CA THR A 424 17.49 -9.58 18.24
C THR A 424 18.31 -9.40 19.53
N GLN A 425 17.67 -9.05 20.66
CA GLN A 425 18.32 -8.75 21.95
C GLN A 425 19.37 -7.63 21.88
N GLN A 426 19.28 -6.77 20.86
CA GLN A 426 20.13 -5.58 20.72
C GLN A 426 19.59 -4.38 21.51
N MET A 427 18.36 -4.46 21.97
CA MET A 427 17.69 -3.43 22.76
C MET A 427 17.12 -4.05 24.04
N ASP A 428 17.48 -3.49 25.19
CA ASP A 428 16.91 -3.92 26.45
C ASP A 428 15.52 -3.30 26.71
N ARG A 429 14.82 -3.80 27.74
CA ARG A 429 13.46 -3.31 28.09
C ARG A 429 13.43 -1.82 28.41
N THR A 430 14.46 -1.28 29.02
CA THR A 430 14.54 0.13 29.41
C THR A 430 14.67 1.03 28.19
N GLN A 431 15.56 0.64 27.28
CA GLN A 431 15.74 1.33 25.99
C GLN A 431 14.48 1.27 25.14
N ALA A 432 13.83 0.10 25.05
CA ALA A 432 12.57 -0.05 24.33
C ALA A 432 11.47 0.88 24.90
N MET A 433 11.34 0.94 26.25
CA MET A 433 10.40 1.82 26.91
C MET A 433 10.66 3.31 26.63
N GLN A 434 11.94 3.72 26.57
CA GLN A 434 12.30 5.11 26.25
C GLN A 434 11.93 5.45 24.80
N GLU A 435 12.26 4.58 23.84
CA GLU A 435 11.92 4.79 22.41
C GLU A 435 10.40 4.79 22.18
N LEU A 436 9.67 3.88 22.82
CA LEU A 436 8.20 3.85 22.74
C LEU A 436 7.58 5.11 23.33
N ASN A 437 8.08 5.60 24.47
CA ASN A 437 7.56 6.82 25.07
C ASN A 437 7.82 8.05 24.18
N ARG A 438 9.01 8.15 23.56
CA ARG A 438 9.34 9.19 22.60
C ARG A 438 8.42 9.14 21.38
N THR A 439 8.21 7.93 20.83
CA THR A 439 7.35 7.72 19.65
C THR A 439 5.88 8.02 19.99
N LYS A 440 5.41 7.64 21.18
CA LYS A 440 4.07 7.99 21.68
C LYS A 440 3.88 9.50 21.74
N THR A 441 4.83 10.23 22.29
CA THR A 441 4.75 11.72 22.37
C THR A 441 4.68 12.30 20.94
N MET A 442 5.51 11.84 20.03
CA MET A 442 5.46 12.25 18.63
C MET A 442 4.09 11.99 17.99
N MET A 443 3.45 10.83 18.26
CA MET A 443 2.10 10.52 17.77
C MET A 443 1.04 11.46 18.35
N LEU A 444 1.14 11.80 19.62
CA LEU A 444 0.23 12.77 20.26
C LEU A 444 0.37 14.15 19.64
N ASP A 445 1.58 14.63 19.40
CA ASP A 445 1.86 15.91 18.75
C ASP A 445 1.29 15.99 17.33
N GLN A 446 1.25 14.85 16.62
CA GLN A 446 0.65 14.72 15.28
C GLN A 446 -0.86 14.40 15.32
N GLY A 447 -1.50 14.39 16.47
CA GLY A 447 -2.95 14.13 16.62
C GLY A 447 -3.35 12.66 16.36
N LYS A 448 -2.39 11.74 16.29
CA LYS A 448 -2.62 10.30 16.04
C LYS A 448 -2.95 9.56 17.36
N LEU A 449 -4.09 9.91 17.97
CA LEU A 449 -4.47 9.44 19.31
C LEU A 449 -4.63 7.92 19.41
N ALA A 450 -5.23 7.28 18.38
CA ALA A 450 -5.44 5.84 18.38
C ALA A 450 -4.10 5.08 18.39
N GLN A 451 -3.13 5.53 17.59
CA GLN A 451 -1.79 4.95 17.54
C GLN A 451 -1.02 5.19 18.85
N ALA A 452 -1.14 6.38 19.43
CA ALA A 452 -0.55 6.66 20.74
C ALA A 452 -1.11 5.76 21.84
N GLN A 453 -2.41 5.43 21.80
CA GLN A 453 -3.04 4.48 22.73
C GLN A 453 -2.50 3.06 22.51
N GLN A 454 -2.34 2.60 21.26
CA GLN A 454 -1.76 1.30 20.95
C GLN A 454 -0.30 1.20 21.45
N ILE A 455 0.51 2.26 21.28
CA ILE A 455 1.87 2.31 21.84
C ILE A 455 1.82 2.25 23.38
N THR A 456 0.86 2.93 24.01
CA THR A 456 0.69 2.87 25.47
C THR A 456 0.33 1.45 25.91
N GLN A 457 -0.52 0.74 25.18
CA GLN A 457 -0.82 -0.66 25.43
C GLN A 457 0.45 -1.54 25.32
N ALA A 458 1.23 -1.38 24.26
CA ALA A 458 2.50 -2.09 24.10
C ALA A 458 3.49 -1.83 25.25
N MET A 459 3.54 -0.59 25.75
CA MET A 459 4.35 -0.26 26.94
C MET A 459 3.85 -0.99 28.19
N SER A 460 2.53 -1.13 28.35
CA SER A 460 1.93 -1.92 29.45
C SER A 460 2.24 -3.41 29.29
N ASP A 461 2.21 -3.93 28.06
CA ASP A 461 2.53 -5.32 27.77
C ASP A 461 3.99 -5.67 28.08
N ILE A 462 4.95 -4.72 27.87
CA ILE A 462 6.35 -4.87 28.33
C ILE A 462 6.43 -5.10 29.84
N GLN A 463 5.60 -4.43 30.62
CA GLN A 463 5.59 -4.53 32.07
C GLN A 463 4.85 -5.77 32.57
N GLY A 464 3.76 -6.15 31.88
CA GLY A 464 2.85 -7.23 32.27
C GLY A 464 3.12 -8.61 31.62
N GLY A 465 4.09 -8.71 30.70
CA GLY A 465 4.40 -9.98 29.98
C GLY A 465 3.47 -10.28 28.82
N GLY A 466 2.74 -9.28 28.30
CA GLY A 466 1.91 -9.41 27.11
C GLY A 466 2.71 -9.40 25.79
N SER A 467 2.03 -9.59 24.67
CA SER A 467 2.64 -9.66 23.32
C SER A 467 2.87 -8.27 22.72
N VAL A 468 3.97 -7.65 23.11
CA VAL A 468 4.40 -6.31 22.68
C VAL A 468 4.55 -6.22 21.15
N GLU A 469 5.20 -7.22 20.57
CA GLU A 469 5.53 -7.25 19.15
C GLU A 469 4.28 -7.23 18.28
N LYS A 470 3.25 -7.99 18.65
CA LYS A 470 1.98 -8.05 17.92
C LYS A 470 1.21 -6.72 17.96
N THR A 471 1.16 -6.08 19.12
CA THR A 471 0.53 -4.76 19.29
C THR A 471 1.25 -3.71 18.45
N LEU A 472 2.60 -3.69 18.48
CA LEU A 472 3.38 -2.75 17.69
C LEU A 472 3.30 -3.04 16.19
N MET A 473 3.31 -4.31 15.77
CA MET A 473 3.16 -4.68 14.36
C MET A 473 1.83 -4.18 13.78
N GLY A 474 0.72 -4.30 14.51
CA GLY A 474 -0.57 -3.74 14.12
C GLY A 474 -0.52 -2.22 13.97
N THR A 475 0.18 -1.53 14.88
CA THR A 475 0.36 -0.07 14.84
C THR A 475 1.19 0.35 13.61
N ILE A 476 2.35 -0.28 13.39
CA ILE A 476 3.21 -0.05 12.23
C ILE A 476 2.43 -0.26 10.94
N TYR A 477 1.69 -1.39 10.85
CA TYR A 477 0.89 -1.71 9.67
C TYR A 477 -0.12 -0.61 9.35
N THR A 478 -0.82 -0.10 10.37
CA THR A 478 -1.81 0.98 10.21
C THR A 478 -1.17 2.30 9.77
N LEU A 479 0.00 2.64 10.31
CA LEU A 479 0.75 3.85 9.93
C LEU A 479 1.25 3.76 8.48
N ASP A 480 1.80 2.60 8.09
CA ASP A 480 2.33 2.35 6.75
C ASP A 480 1.24 2.38 5.65
N GLN A 481 -0.01 2.09 6.00
CA GLN A 481 -1.12 2.19 5.06
C GLN A 481 -1.42 3.62 4.61
N GLY A 482 -1.02 4.64 5.37
CA GLY A 482 -1.24 6.05 5.03
C GLY A 482 -2.72 6.47 5.00
N LYS A 483 -3.64 5.73 5.66
CA LYS A 483 -5.06 6.10 5.74
C LYS A 483 -5.24 7.44 6.46
N THR A 484 -6.00 8.35 5.82
CA THR A 484 -6.40 9.64 6.39
C THR A 484 -7.92 9.71 6.48
N LYS A 485 -8.42 10.39 7.51
CA LYS A 485 -9.86 10.61 7.71
C LYS A 485 -10.32 11.87 6.99
#